data_d7b4c67516927f6602c0ef0973fe75a0
#
_entry.id   d7b4c67516927f6602c0ef0973fe75a0
#
_cell.length_a   1.000
_cell.length_b   1.000
_cell.length_c   1.000
_cell.angle_alpha   90.00
_cell.angle_beta   90.00
_cell.angle_gamma   90.00
#
_symmetry.space_group_name_H-M   'P 1'
#
loop_
_entity.id
_entity.type
_entity.pdbx_description
1 polymer ?
#
loop_
_entity_poly.entity_id
_entity_poly.type
_entity_poly.pdbx_seq_one_letter_code
_entity_poly.pdbx_strand_id
1 'polypeptide(L)'
;MKQHILVIGAGFGGLWTALSATRLFDMHGHNDVEVTVLAPQAELRVRPRFYEPNAHQLAAPIGELLDCVGVKFIKGAAETIDVAHKRVGYIDAAGVEQSCSYDKLVLATGSRLAIPPTSGVAEHAFDVDQIEQAVRLENHLKSLANLPDSKLSQSRMLALKKSTGELVWE
;
A
#
# COMPACT_ATOMS: atom_id res chain seq x y z
N MET A 1 -18.17 -21.44 18.96
CA MET A 1 -18.16 -20.05 18.46
C MET A 1 -17.11 -20.00 17.37
N LYS A 2 -17.43 -19.41 16.22
CA LYS A 2 -16.47 -19.26 15.13
C LYS A 2 -15.43 -18.20 15.53
N GLN A 3 -14.13 -18.55 15.53
CA GLN A 3 -13.06 -17.58 15.81
C GLN A 3 -12.85 -16.66 14.61
N HIS A 4 -12.63 -15.37 14.88
CA HIS A 4 -12.44 -14.37 13.83
C HIS A 4 -11.03 -13.80 13.87
N ILE A 5 -10.27 -14.00 12.77
CA ILE A 5 -8.96 -13.40 12.55
C ILE A 5 -9.14 -12.23 11.57
N LEU A 6 -8.82 -11.04 12.05
CA LEU A 6 -8.84 -9.82 11.22
C LEU A 6 -7.42 -9.43 10.84
N VAL A 7 -7.17 -9.26 9.54
CA VAL A 7 -5.90 -8.79 8.98
C VAL A 7 -6.12 -7.40 8.40
N ILE A 8 -5.42 -6.39 8.89
CA ILE A 8 -5.50 -5.02 8.38
C ILE A 8 -4.37 -4.82 7.38
N GLY A 9 -4.73 -4.63 6.10
CA GLY A 9 -3.83 -4.43 4.98
C GLY A 9 -3.78 -5.60 4.01
N ALA A 10 -3.81 -5.29 2.69
CA ALA A 10 -3.83 -6.23 1.58
C ALA A 10 -2.48 -6.34 0.84
N GLY A 11 -1.40 -5.79 1.42
CA GLY A 11 -0.04 -5.94 0.90
C GLY A 11 0.53 -7.34 1.09
N PHE A 12 1.82 -7.53 0.76
CA PHE A 12 2.48 -8.84 0.88
C PHE A 12 2.30 -9.48 2.26
N GLY A 13 2.54 -8.74 3.36
CA GLY A 13 2.38 -9.26 4.70
C GLY A 13 0.96 -9.69 5.02
N GLY A 14 -0.05 -8.88 4.65
CA GLY A 14 -1.46 -9.19 4.90
C GLY A 14 -1.95 -10.37 4.05
N LEU A 15 -1.66 -10.36 2.74
CA LEU A 15 -2.03 -11.44 1.84
C LEU A 15 -1.44 -12.78 2.29
N TRP A 16 -0.12 -12.83 2.52
CA TRP A 16 0.52 -14.07 2.96
C TRP A 16 0.03 -14.54 4.33
N THR A 17 -0.27 -13.63 5.24
CA THR A 17 -0.88 -13.99 6.53
C THR A 17 -2.24 -14.65 6.34
N ALA A 18 -3.11 -14.04 5.51
CA ALA A 18 -4.45 -14.58 5.25
C ALA A 18 -4.38 -15.96 4.59
N LEU A 19 -3.58 -16.11 3.53
CA LEU A 19 -3.41 -17.38 2.82
C LEU A 19 -2.82 -18.47 3.72
N SER A 20 -1.80 -18.13 4.52
CA SER A 20 -1.16 -19.11 5.42
C SER A 20 -2.10 -19.54 6.55
N ALA A 21 -2.87 -18.60 7.11
CA ALA A 21 -3.85 -18.91 8.14
C ALA A 21 -4.91 -19.89 7.59
N THR A 22 -5.53 -19.56 6.48
CA THR A 22 -6.56 -20.41 5.86
C THR A 22 -6.01 -21.80 5.56
N ARG A 23 -4.82 -21.86 4.91
CA ARG A 23 -4.18 -23.16 4.62
C ARG A 23 -3.93 -23.99 5.87
N LEU A 24 -3.43 -23.39 6.95
CA LEU A 24 -3.16 -24.12 8.19
C LEU A 24 -4.43 -24.65 8.82
N PHE A 25 -5.53 -23.87 8.81
CA PHE A 25 -6.80 -24.32 9.34
C PHE A 25 -7.39 -25.47 8.53
N ASP A 26 -7.33 -25.38 7.20
CA ASP A 26 -7.76 -26.50 6.31
C ASP A 26 -6.97 -27.77 6.59
N MET A 27 -5.64 -27.67 6.70
CA MET A 27 -4.76 -28.82 6.98
C MET A 27 -5.04 -29.48 8.33
N HIS A 28 -5.52 -28.74 9.32
CA HIS A 28 -5.82 -29.25 10.67
C HIS A 28 -7.31 -29.50 10.90
N GLY A 29 -8.15 -29.32 9.87
CA GLY A 29 -9.60 -29.54 9.96
C GLY A 29 -10.35 -28.53 10.81
N HIS A 30 -9.78 -27.35 11.00
CA HIS A 30 -10.41 -26.25 11.77
C HIS A 30 -11.37 -25.44 10.89
N ASN A 31 -12.62 -25.90 10.80
CA ASN A 31 -13.68 -25.21 10.03
C ASN A 31 -14.39 -24.10 10.83
N ASP A 32 -13.98 -23.85 12.05
CA ASP A 32 -14.57 -22.89 12.97
C ASP A 32 -13.82 -21.54 13.04
N VAL A 33 -12.91 -21.31 12.09
CA VAL A 33 -12.14 -20.04 11.98
C VAL A 33 -12.59 -19.28 10.72
N GLU A 34 -12.73 -17.98 10.87
CA GLU A 34 -12.99 -17.06 9.78
C GLU A 34 -11.81 -16.08 9.65
N VAL A 35 -11.29 -15.92 8.44
CA VAL A 35 -10.22 -14.97 8.13
C VAL A 35 -10.81 -13.83 7.30
N THR A 36 -10.58 -12.60 7.74
CA THR A 36 -11.03 -11.39 7.04
C THR A 36 -9.86 -10.45 6.79
N VAL A 37 -9.75 -9.92 5.58
CA VAL A 37 -8.80 -8.85 5.23
C VAL A 37 -9.58 -7.53 5.13
N LEU A 38 -9.15 -6.51 5.85
CA LEU A 38 -9.66 -5.15 5.78
C LEU A 38 -8.62 -4.25 5.11
N ALA A 39 -8.93 -3.69 3.95
CA ALA A 39 -8.07 -2.75 3.25
C ALA A 39 -8.86 -1.85 2.30
N PRO A 40 -8.34 -0.65 1.94
CA PRO A 40 -9.00 0.23 0.99
C PRO A 40 -9.21 -0.38 -0.39
N GLN A 41 -8.31 -1.27 -0.82
CA GLN A 41 -8.38 -1.95 -2.12
C GLN A 41 -7.89 -3.39 -1.99
N ALA A 42 -8.53 -4.31 -2.74
CA ALA A 42 -8.10 -5.70 -2.87
C ALA A 42 -6.99 -5.82 -3.92
N GLU A 43 -5.84 -5.18 -3.65
CA GLU A 43 -4.73 -5.10 -4.59
C GLU A 43 -3.40 -5.39 -3.88
N LEU A 44 -2.58 -6.22 -4.53
CA LEU A 44 -1.18 -6.41 -4.16
C LEU A 44 -0.31 -5.45 -4.95
N ARG A 45 0.32 -4.49 -4.29
CA ARG A 45 1.19 -3.48 -4.89
C ARG A 45 2.66 -3.88 -4.72
N VAL A 46 3.41 -3.92 -5.83
CA VAL A 46 4.82 -4.30 -5.85
C VAL A 46 5.70 -3.06 -5.66
N ARG A 47 5.69 -2.50 -4.44
CA ARG A 47 6.40 -1.26 -4.08
C ARG A 47 7.87 -1.19 -4.51
N PRO A 48 8.69 -2.26 -4.38
CA PRO A 48 10.08 -2.23 -4.82
C PRO A 48 10.28 -1.96 -6.32
N ARG A 49 9.22 -2.03 -7.11
CA ARG A 49 9.25 -1.80 -8.56
C ARG A 49 8.65 -0.45 -8.99
N PHE A 50 8.18 0.39 -8.08
CA PHE A 50 7.57 1.67 -8.43
C PHE A 50 8.50 2.69 -9.09
N TYR A 51 9.81 2.42 -9.14
CA TYR A 51 10.77 3.18 -9.95
C TYR A 51 10.73 2.83 -11.45
N GLU A 52 10.02 1.75 -11.84
CA GLU A 52 9.89 1.32 -13.22
C GLU A 52 8.82 2.14 -13.97
N PRO A 53 8.89 2.21 -15.31
CA PRO A 53 7.85 2.81 -16.11
C PRO A 53 6.50 2.11 -15.90
N ASN A 54 5.40 2.88 -16.08
CA ASN A 54 4.03 2.38 -15.91
C ASN A 54 3.75 1.87 -14.49
N ALA A 55 4.21 2.60 -13.48
CA ALA A 55 4.03 2.24 -12.07
C ALA A 55 2.56 1.90 -11.71
N HIS A 56 1.57 2.51 -12.38
CA HIS A 56 0.15 2.22 -12.20
C HIS A 56 -0.24 0.77 -12.55
N GLN A 57 0.55 0.06 -13.35
CA GLN A 57 0.34 -1.36 -13.72
C GLN A 57 0.98 -2.34 -12.73
N LEU A 58 1.72 -1.84 -11.75
CA LEU A 58 2.43 -2.65 -10.75
C LEU A 58 1.56 -2.97 -9.53
N ALA A 59 0.26 -3.11 -9.76
CA ALA A 59 -0.73 -3.56 -8.81
C ALA A 59 -1.49 -4.76 -9.41
N ALA A 60 -1.60 -5.84 -8.67
CA ALA A 60 -2.34 -7.03 -9.06
C ALA A 60 -3.63 -7.15 -8.23
N PRO A 61 -4.81 -7.32 -8.85
CA PRO A 61 -6.05 -7.58 -8.12
C PRO A 61 -5.95 -8.93 -7.40
N ILE A 62 -6.37 -8.98 -6.14
CA ILE A 62 -6.33 -10.19 -5.31
C ILE A 62 -7.72 -10.63 -4.81
N GLY A 63 -8.79 -9.92 -5.21
CA GLY A 63 -10.14 -10.22 -4.75
C GLY A 63 -10.56 -11.65 -5.05
N GLU A 64 -10.46 -12.08 -6.31
CA GLU A 64 -10.79 -13.45 -6.73
C GLU A 64 -9.96 -14.52 -6.00
N LEU A 65 -8.68 -14.24 -5.74
CA LEU A 65 -7.82 -15.14 -4.98
C LEU A 65 -8.32 -15.30 -3.54
N LEU A 66 -8.69 -14.19 -2.89
CA LEU A 66 -9.23 -14.22 -1.52
C LEU A 66 -10.55 -15.00 -1.47
N ASP A 67 -11.44 -14.76 -2.42
CA ASP A 67 -12.72 -15.48 -2.54
C ASP A 67 -12.50 -16.99 -2.75
N CYS A 68 -11.57 -17.37 -3.64
CA CYS A 68 -11.25 -18.79 -3.91
C CYS A 68 -10.76 -19.55 -2.67
N VAL A 69 -10.08 -18.88 -1.75
CA VAL A 69 -9.56 -19.50 -0.52
C VAL A 69 -10.47 -19.26 0.70
N GLY A 70 -11.66 -18.70 0.50
CA GLY A 70 -12.65 -18.47 1.56
C GLY A 70 -12.28 -17.34 2.53
N VAL A 71 -11.38 -16.43 2.14
CA VAL A 71 -11.03 -15.24 2.92
C VAL A 71 -12.00 -14.12 2.60
N LYS A 72 -12.66 -13.57 3.61
CA LYS A 72 -13.53 -12.41 3.44
C LYS A 72 -12.71 -11.13 3.19
N PHE A 73 -13.20 -10.29 2.30
CA PHE A 73 -12.62 -8.97 2.08
C PHE A 73 -13.59 -7.86 2.49
N ILE A 74 -13.12 -6.93 3.32
CA ILE A 74 -13.84 -5.71 3.69
C ILE A 74 -13.10 -4.54 3.04
N LYS A 75 -13.80 -3.85 2.13
CA LYS A 75 -13.27 -2.63 1.51
C LYS A 75 -13.46 -1.44 2.45
N GLY A 76 -12.36 -0.96 3.04
CA GLY A 76 -12.39 0.17 3.95
C GLY A 76 -11.01 0.51 4.49
N ALA A 77 -10.90 1.67 5.10
CA ALA A 77 -9.69 2.16 5.77
C ALA A 77 -9.85 2.04 7.29
N ALA A 78 -9.02 1.21 7.92
CA ALA A 78 -8.99 1.11 9.37
C ALA A 78 -8.47 2.41 9.99
N GLU A 79 -9.17 2.95 10.98
CA GLU A 79 -8.81 4.20 11.65
C GLU A 79 -8.52 4.03 13.14
N THR A 80 -9.30 3.20 13.80
CA THR A 80 -9.18 3.02 15.26
C THR A 80 -9.13 1.55 15.64
N ILE A 81 -8.39 1.24 16.70
CA ILE A 81 -8.30 -0.11 17.27
C ILE A 81 -8.63 -0.02 18.75
N ASP A 82 -9.76 -0.56 19.14
CA ASP A 82 -10.14 -0.77 20.55
C ASP A 82 -9.69 -2.17 20.98
N VAL A 83 -8.54 -2.23 21.62
CA VAL A 83 -7.95 -3.48 22.08
C VAL A 83 -8.74 -4.09 23.25
N ALA A 84 -9.32 -3.24 24.10
CA ALA A 84 -10.07 -3.71 25.27
C ALA A 84 -11.35 -4.45 24.84
N HIS A 85 -12.05 -3.95 23.83
CA HIS A 85 -13.28 -4.55 23.33
C HIS A 85 -13.05 -5.39 22.06
N LYS A 86 -11.80 -5.55 21.62
CA LYS A 86 -11.41 -6.28 20.40
C LYS A 86 -12.21 -5.84 19.17
N ARG A 87 -12.22 -4.55 18.89
CA ARG A 87 -12.93 -3.94 17.77
C ARG A 87 -12.02 -3.04 16.96
N VAL A 88 -12.25 -3.02 15.64
CA VAL A 88 -11.61 -2.08 14.72
C VAL A 88 -12.70 -1.20 14.13
N GLY A 89 -12.53 0.12 14.28
CA GLY A 89 -13.32 1.11 13.55
C GLY A 89 -12.68 1.40 12.19
N TYR A 90 -13.49 1.48 11.15
CA TYR A 90 -13.03 1.75 9.80
C TYR A 90 -14.05 2.59 9.01
N ILE A 91 -13.56 3.31 8.01
CA ILE A 91 -14.39 4.01 7.04
C ILE A 91 -14.56 3.10 5.82
N ASP A 92 -15.80 2.81 5.44
CA ASP A 92 -16.11 1.99 4.28
C ASP A 92 -15.97 2.76 2.94
N ALA A 93 -16.21 2.07 1.82
CA ALA A 93 -16.11 2.67 0.49
C ALA A 93 -17.12 3.80 0.22
N ALA A 94 -18.18 3.90 1.03
CA ALA A 94 -19.18 4.96 0.95
C ALA A 94 -18.85 6.15 1.87
N GLY A 95 -17.74 6.08 2.63
CA GLY A 95 -17.36 7.10 3.61
C GLY A 95 -18.10 7.00 4.93
N VAL A 96 -18.75 5.87 5.21
CA VAL A 96 -19.52 5.64 6.44
C VAL A 96 -18.63 4.93 7.48
N GLU A 97 -18.73 5.41 8.73
CA GLU A 97 -18.07 4.76 9.87
C GLU A 97 -18.71 3.39 10.15
N GLN A 98 -17.89 2.38 10.20
CA GLN A 98 -18.25 1.00 10.47
C GLN A 98 -17.35 0.43 11.56
N SER A 99 -17.72 -0.72 12.11
CA SER A 99 -16.84 -1.44 13.01
C SER A 99 -16.93 -2.96 12.83
N CYS A 100 -15.82 -3.66 13.01
CA CYS A 100 -15.79 -5.11 13.07
C CYS A 100 -15.07 -5.61 14.34
N SER A 101 -15.53 -6.73 14.87
CA SER A 101 -14.90 -7.39 16.00
C SER A 101 -13.88 -8.41 15.53
N TYR A 102 -12.94 -8.79 16.40
CA TYR A 102 -11.95 -9.82 16.14
C TYR A 102 -11.60 -10.61 17.40
N ASP A 103 -11.14 -11.84 17.25
CA ASP A 103 -10.49 -12.61 18.30
C ASP A 103 -8.96 -12.44 18.24
N LYS A 104 -8.41 -12.43 17.03
CA LYS A 104 -7.01 -12.16 16.74
C LYS A 104 -6.88 -11.07 15.69
N LEU A 105 -5.94 -10.16 15.89
CA LEU A 105 -5.68 -9.03 14.98
C LEU A 105 -4.26 -9.09 14.45
N VAL A 106 -4.12 -8.92 13.14
CA VAL A 106 -2.82 -8.79 12.47
C VAL A 106 -2.73 -7.42 11.80
N LEU A 107 -1.69 -6.66 12.11
CA LEU A 107 -1.40 -5.37 11.51
C LEU A 107 -0.39 -5.54 10.39
N ALA A 108 -0.83 -5.37 9.15
CA ALA A 108 -0.02 -5.45 7.94
C ALA A 108 -0.22 -4.21 7.05
N THR A 109 -0.38 -3.03 7.67
CA THR A 109 -0.71 -1.76 7.01
C THR A 109 0.42 -1.20 6.14
N GLY A 110 1.62 -1.79 6.23
CA GLY A 110 2.81 -1.28 5.55
C GLY A 110 3.36 -0.01 6.21
N SER A 111 4.09 0.76 5.43
CA SER A 111 4.70 2.03 5.87
C SER A 111 4.44 3.13 4.85
N ARG A 112 4.61 4.38 5.27
CA ARG A 112 4.66 5.56 4.41
C ARG A 112 5.96 6.30 4.66
N LEU A 113 6.50 6.93 3.62
CA LEU A 113 7.66 7.78 3.74
C LEU A 113 7.31 9.00 4.60
N ALA A 114 8.08 9.22 5.66
CA ALA A 114 8.01 10.46 6.42
C ALA A 114 8.79 11.54 5.67
N ILE A 115 8.09 12.55 5.16
CA ILE A 115 8.73 13.68 4.48
C ILE A 115 9.33 14.59 5.54
N PRO A 116 10.66 14.86 5.53
CA PRO A 116 11.28 15.76 6.48
C PRO A 116 10.79 17.19 6.27
N PRO A 117 10.72 18.03 7.33
CA PRO A 117 10.28 19.43 7.25
C PRO A 117 11.34 20.35 6.64
N THR A 118 12.11 19.88 5.67
CA THR A 118 13.11 20.64 4.95
C THR A 118 12.43 21.51 3.90
N SER A 119 12.77 22.79 3.88
CA SER A 119 12.21 23.76 2.91
C SER A 119 12.41 23.28 1.47
N GLY A 120 11.36 23.33 0.66
CA GLY A 120 11.36 22.93 -0.75
C GLY A 120 11.16 21.41 -1.01
N VAL A 121 11.30 20.55 -0.01
CA VAL A 121 11.16 19.10 -0.24
C VAL A 121 9.73 18.73 -0.66
N ALA A 122 8.73 19.28 0.01
CA ALA A 122 7.33 19.00 -0.30
C ALA A 122 6.93 19.47 -1.71
N GLU A 123 7.54 20.56 -2.21
CA GLU A 123 7.20 21.22 -3.47
C GLU A 123 8.00 20.64 -4.66
N HIS A 124 9.27 20.28 -4.42
CA HIS A 124 10.22 19.98 -5.50
C HIS A 124 10.73 18.54 -5.53
N ALA A 125 10.52 17.77 -4.46
CA ALA A 125 10.92 16.38 -4.42
C ALA A 125 9.80 15.44 -4.91
N PHE A 126 10.22 14.30 -5.43
CA PHE A 126 9.35 13.18 -5.75
C PHE A 126 9.80 11.98 -4.93
N ASP A 127 8.86 11.12 -4.56
CA ASP A 127 9.15 9.82 -3.99
C ASP A 127 8.61 8.70 -4.89
N VAL A 128 9.09 7.49 -4.68
CA VAL A 128 8.65 6.28 -5.39
C VAL A 128 8.12 5.23 -4.42
N ASP A 129 7.81 5.63 -3.20
CA ASP A 129 7.33 4.73 -2.16
C ASP A 129 5.83 4.45 -2.27
N GLN A 130 5.09 5.43 -2.82
CA GLN A 130 3.65 5.33 -3.07
C GLN A 130 3.38 5.39 -4.57
N ILE A 131 2.40 4.58 -5.05
CA ILE A 131 2.09 4.49 -6.48
C ILE A 131 1.68 5.83 -7.08
N GLU A 132 0.96 6.64 -6.32
CA GLU A 132 0.49 7.96 -6.74
C GLU A 132 1.67 8.92 -6.99
N GLN A 133 2.69 8.86 -6.13
CA GLN A 133 3.90 9.68 -6.25
C GLN A 133 4.81 9.17 -7.38
N ALA A 134 4.92 7.86 -7.55
CA ALA A 134 5.65 7.26 -8.66
C ALA A 134 5.04 7.65 -10.01
N VAL A 135 3.71 7.63 -10.15
CA VAL A 135 3.00 8.10 -11.36
C VAL A 135 3.20 9.60 -11.57
N ARG A 136 3.19 10.41 -10.49
CA ARG A 136 3.50 11.85 -10.57
C ARG A 136 4.91 12.10 -11.09
N LEU A 137 5.91 11.34 -10.60
CA LEU A 137 7.28 11.42 -11.10
C LEU A 137 7.35 11.02 -12.59
N GLU A 138 6.73 9.92 -12.97
CA GLU A 138 6.70 9.45 -14.36
C GLU A 138 6.12 10.51 -15.30
N ASN A 139 4.99 11.12 -14.94
CA ASN A 139 4.36 12.18 -15.73
C ASN A 139 5.24 13.42 -15.80
N HIS A 140 5.92 13.78 -14.71
CA HIS A 140 6.88 14.88 -14.71
C HIS A 140 8.03 14.61 -15.68
N LEU A 141 8.64 13.42 -15.63
CA LEU A 141 9.71 13.04 -16.55
C LEU A 141 9.27 13.06 -18.03
N LYS A 142 8.06 12.56 -18.32
CA LYS A 142 7.48 12.63 -19.68
C LYS A 142 7.28 14.09 -20.15
N SER A 143 6.90 14.98 -19.26
CA SER A 143 6.72 16.41 -19.58
C SER A 143 8.02 17.11 -19.95
N LEU A 144 9.16 16.65 -19.40
CA LEU A 144 10.48 17.22 -19.71
C LEU A 144 10.90 17.01 -21.15
N ALA A 145 10.44 15.94 -21.81
CA ALA A 145 10.75 15.66 -23.20
C ALA A 145 10.21 16.73 -24.17
N ASN A 146 9.23 17.51 -23.74
CA ASN A 146 8.62 18.59 -24.55
C ASN A 146 9.22 19.99 -24.26
N LEU A 147 10.26 20.06 -23.40
CA LEU A 147 10.90 21.34 -23.08
C LEU A 147 11.96 21.69 -24.11
N PRO A 148 12.17 23.01 -24.43
CA PRO A 148 13.28 23.48 -25.24
C PRO A 148 14.63 23.05 -24.64
N ASP A 149 15.64 22.81 -25.49
CA ASP A 149 16.96 22.29 -25.10
C ASP A 149 17.63 23.07 -23.97
N SER A 150 17.44 24.40 -23.88
CA SER A 150 17.96 25.24 -22.81
C SER A 150 17.39 24.91 -21.41
N LYS A 151 16.14 24.40 -21.35
CA LYS A 151 15.51 23.96 -20.10
C LYS A 151 15.79 22.49 -19.80
N LEU A 152 15.99 21.67 -20.84
CA LEU A 152 16.37 20.26 -20.71
C LEU A 152 17.75 20.08 -20.07
N SER A 153 18.72 20.97 -20.34
CA SER A 153 20.06 20.88 -19.76
C SER A 153 20.05 21.07 -18.25
N GLN A 154 19.23 21.99 -17.72
CA GLN A 154 19.10 22.18 -16.28
C GLN A 154 18.38 21.01 -15.59
N SER A 155 17.34 20.48 -16.22
CA SER A 155 16.59 19.34 -15.69
C SER A 155 17.38 18.03 -15.76
N ARG A 156 18.19 17.84 -16.81
CA ARG A 156 19.13 16.70 -16.93
C ARG A 156 20.23 16.76 -15.86
N MET A 157 20.76 17.94 -15.56
CA MET A 157 21.75 18.10 -14.49
C MET A 157 21.19 17.76 -13.10
N LEU A 158 19.94 18.15 -12.82
CA LEU A 158 19.23 17.77 -11.58
C LEU A 158 18.96 16.25 -11.50
N ALA A 159 18.59 15.61 -12.60
CA ALA A 159 18.35 14.16 -12.66
C ALA A 159 19.66 13.37 -12.51
N LEU A 160 20.75 13.81 -13.14
CA LEU A 160 22.09 13.19 -13.02
C LEU A 160 22.68 13.36 -11.63
N LYS A 161 22.52 14.52 -10.98
CA LYS A 161 22.93 14.74 -9.58
C LYS A 161 22.17 13.82 -8.61
N LYS A 162 20.93 13.44 -8.92
CA LYS A 162 20.16 12.46 -8.13
C LYS A 162 20.60 11.00 -8.36
N SER A 163 21.08 10.66 -9.56
CA SER A 163 21.52 9.29 -9.87
C SER A 163 22.93 8.95 -9.36
N THR A 164 23.78 9.97 -9.16
CA THR A 164 25.18 9.78 -8.73
C THR A 164 25.41 9.98 -7.24
N GLY A 165 24.39 10.37 -6.47
CA GLY A 165 24.49 10.51 -5.01
C GLY A 165 25.43 11.63 -4.51
N GLU A 166 26.02 12.41 -5.39
CA GLU A 166 26.86 13.56 -5.03
C GLU A 166 26.00 14.81 -4.86
N LEU A 167 25.70 15.14 -3.61
CA LEU A 167 25.27 16.46 -3.19
C LEU A 167 26.50 17.37 -3.08
N VAL A 168 26.86 18.03 -4.16
CA VAL A 168 27.78 19.18 -4.09
C VAL A 168 26.93 20.43 -3.94
N TRP A 169 27.03 21.04 -2.75
CA TRP A 169 26.51 22.38 -2.48
C TRP A 169 27.61 23.38 -2.88
N GLU A 170 27.36 24.16 -3.88
CA GLU A 170 27.98 25.51 -4.04
C GLU A 170 26.89 26.55 -3.85
#